data_af2000b0a3a662970735c5f28a597063
#
_entry.id   af2000b0a3a662970735c5f28a597063
#
_cell.length_a   1.000
_cell.length_b   1.000
_cell.length_c   1.000
_cell.angle_alpha   90.00
_cell.angle_beta   90.00
_cell.angle_gamma   90.00
#
_symmetry.space_group_name_H-M   'P 1'
#
loop_
_entity.id
_entity.type
_entity.pdbx_description
1 polymer ?
#
loop_
_entity_poly.entity_id
_entity_poly.type
_entity_poly.pdbx_seq_one_letter_code
_entity_poly.pdbx_strand_id
1 'polypeptide(L)'
;MSAPSENMPMPVAVVRTKPLLLRHLPYFIGAAILVALAATIQFDGYILNILMEATTFAIAVFGLSVVLGLCGQINLAQAAFFGLGAYAVGIGTSDYHVSYWFCLAGGCIIALLAGALLGMSTLRLGGHYLAMVTISFQQIVTLVMINTIWLTHGPDGVSNIGRPALFQSAQAYLAFCVAMLALVGYVVWHLSDTRLGRAMRAVRDNELAAGVVGIDVFRTKVSAFALSAVLGGLAGGLFAGGFAYVSPDQFSFAESVVFLTMSLLGGVASPIGSAIGTGLLILIPEWLRFLKSVPGLYLAIYGLSVILIIRYMPDGIWGFFNLATGRWRAKAKLRGAGPALQLAPAAVAGDNVLEVKGLSKHFGGLKAVDEVDIAVRRGSVHALIGPNGSGKTTTLNVLSGLYKATAGRVVLDGTDVTEMPPHQRAAAGLGRTFQNIRLFRSMTALENVVIGAERPGNALVDHGEDALNERAMSALTFVGLGTRANELISSFSYGHQRLIEIARALAANPTLLLLDEPAAGLNSSEKLELHELLKRIAAQGLTILIIDHDMTLVSEAAQHITVLNFGRRIADGESMAVLRHPDVVSAYLGSD
;
A
#
# COMPACT_ATOMS: atom_id res chain seq x y z
N MET A 1 51.68 -29.43 -2.01
CA MET A 1 50.47 -30.11 -1.55
C MET A 1 49.91 -29.29 -0.38
N SER A 2 49.05 -28.39 -0.64
CA SER A 2 48.30 -27.63 0.36
C SER A 2 46.82 -27.84 0.04
N ALA A 3 46.09 -28.43 0.97
CA ALA A 3 44.68 -28.75 0.89
C ALA A 3 43.82 -27.47 0.80
N PRO A 4 42.68 -27.48 0.07
CA PRO A 4 41.78 -26.36 0.04
C PRO A 4 40.99 -26.29 1.37
N SER A 5 40.98 -25.12 1.97
CA SER A 5 40.18 -24.82 3.17
C SER A 5 38.70 -24.94 2.85
N GLU A 6 38.01 -25.90 3.44
CA GLU A 6 36.56 -26.00 3.50
C GLU A 6 35.95 -24.73 4.10
N ASN A 7 35.20 -24.00 3.29
CA ASN A 7 34.35 -22.91 3.73
C ASN A 7 33.16 -23.50 4.51
N MET A 8 33.34 -23.66 5.83
CA MET A 8 32.21 -23.92 6.72
C MET A 8 31.27 -22.71 6.71
N PRO A 9 29.98 -22.93 6.50
CA PRO A 9 28.99 -21.84 6.63
C PRO A 9 28.97 -21.35 8.07
N MET A 10 29.26 -20.07 8.27
CA MET A 10 29.16 -19.46 9.59
C MET A 10 27.72 -19.57 10.13
N PRO A 11 27.54 -19.91 11.42
CA PRO A 11 26.22 -20.08 11.99
C PRO A 11 25.43 -18.75 11.91
N VAL A 12 24.22 -18.84 11.39
CA VAL A 12 23.25 -17.76 11.36
C VAL A 12 22.98 -17.33 12.80
N ALA A 13 23.45 -16.15 13.18
CA ALA A 13 23.09 -15.58 14.48
C ALA A 13 21.62 -15.16 14.42
N VAL A 14 20.74 -16.00 14.91
CA VAL A 14 19.33 -15.68 15.16
C VAL A 14 19.31 -14.45 16.06
N VAL A 15 18.96 -13.32 15.50
CA VAL A 15 18.69 -12.10 16.26
C VAL A 15 17.44 -12.40 17.09
N ARG A 16 17.62 -12.75 18.37
CA ARG A 16 16.51 -12.80 19.32
C ARG A 16 15.90 -11.40 19.35
N THR A 17 14.81 -11.23 18.64
CA THR A 17 13.97 -10.04 18.77
C THR A 17 13.54 -9.95 20.22
N LYS A 18 13.72 -8.78 20.84
CA LYS A 18 13.18 -8.53 22.18
C LYS A 18 11.70 -8.95 22.18
N PRO A 19 11.21 -9.65 23.22
CA PRO A 19 9.81 -10.06 23.27
C PRO A 19 8.92 -8.86 22.97
N LEU A 20 7.88 -9.07 22.17
CA LEU A 20 6.99 -8.05 21.61
C LEU A 20 6.56 -7.02 22.68
N LEU A 21 6.24 -7.49 23.88
CA LEU A 21 5.89 -6.67 25.04
C LEU A 21 6.97 -5.65 25.43
N LEU A 22 8.25 -6.00 25.41
CA LEU A 22 9.34 -5.07 25.77
C LEU A 22 9.60 -4.00 24.70
N ARG A 23 9.24 -4.28 23.45
CA ARG A 23 9.37 -3.31 22.34
C ARG A 23 8.32 -2.19 22.44
N HIS A 24 7.12 -2.53 22.92
CA HIS A 24 5.98 -1.62 22.99
C HIS A 24 5.78 -0.99 24.39
N LEU A 25 6.54 -1.42 25.38
CA LEU A 25 6.47 -0.94 26.77
C LEU A 25 6.55 0.61 26.89
N PRO A 26 7.45 1.33 26.18
CA PRO A 26 7.51 2.79 26.28
C PRO A 26 6.22 3.48 25.83
N TYR A 27 5.54 2.92 24.83
CA TYR A 27 4.26 3.43 24.37
C TYR A 27 3.17 3.29 25.43
N PHE A 28 3.05 2.11 26.03
CA PHE A 28 2.05 1.85 27.08
C PHE A 28 2.31 2.67 28.35
N ILE A 29 3.57 2.89 28.71
CA ILE A 29 3.93 3.78 29.83
C ILE A 29 3.52 5.22 29.51
N GLY A 30 3.84 5.74 28.31
CA GLY A 30 3.44 7.06 27.88
C GLY A 30 1.91 7.25 27.83
N ALA A 31 1.20 6.26 27.31
CA ALA A 31 -0.26 6.24 27.28
C ALA A 31 -0.86 6.24 28.71
N ALA A 32 -0.34 5.41 29.60
CA ALA A 32 -0.80 5.36 30.98
C ALA A 32 -0.57 6.69 31.73
N ILE A 33 0.57 7.34 31.49
CA ILE A 33 0.87 8.68 32.05
C ILE A 33 -0.13 9.71 31.54
N LEU A 34 -0.42 9.74 30.22
CA LEU A 34 -1.38 10.67 29.64
C LEU A 34 -2.79 10.48 30.21
N VAL A 35 -3.25 9.22 30.34
CA VAL A 35 -4.54 8.89 30.93
C VAL A 35 -4.58 9.29 32.42
N ALA A 36 -3.51 9.03 33.17
CA ALA A 36 -3.43 9.44 34.58
C ALA A 36 -3.45 10.97 34.74
N LEU A 37 -2.74 11.71 33.90
CA LEU A 37 -2.78 13.17 33.88
C LEU A 37 -4.19 13.68 33.56
N ALA A 38 -4.86 13.13 32.55
CA ALA A 38 -6.24 13.47 32.19
C ALA A 38 -7.24 13.17 33.32
N ALA A 39 -6.99 12.13 34.13
CA ALA A 39 -7.84 11.76 35.26
C ALA A 39 -7.61 12.59 36.53
N THR A 40 -6.39 13.07 36.76
CA THR A 40 -5.98 13.69 38.03
C THR A 40 -5.94 15.21 38.00
N ILE A 41 -5.59 15.82 36.84
CA ILE A 41 -5.54 17.26 36.72
C ILE A 41 -6.97 17.80 36.57
N GLN A 42 -7.38 18.65 37.48
CA GLN A 42 -8.69 19.32 37.37
C GLN A 42 -8.55 20.48 36.37
N PHE A 43 -9.23 20.34 35.23
CA PHE A 43 -9.28 21.36 34.18
C PHE A 43 -10.55 22.20 34.35
N ASP A 44 -10.42 23.49 34.05
CA ASP A 44 -11.61 24.35 33.89
C ASP A 44 -12.48 23.81 32.76
N GLY A 45 -13.81 23.99 32.87
CA GLY A 45 -14.76 23.46 31.90
C GLY A 45 -14.44 23.86 30.45
N TYR A 46 -13.86 25.02 30.23
CA TYR A 46 -13.42 25.49 28.91
C TYR A 46 -12.25 24.66 28.36
N ILE A 47 -11.21 24.49 29.14
CA ILE A 47 -10.03 23.69 28.75
C ILE A 47 -10.43 22.23 28.54
N LEU A 48 -11.33 21.72 29.39
CA LEU A 48 -11.83 20.35 29.28
C LEU A 48 -12.55 20.12 27.94
N ASN A 49 -13.36 21.08 27.48
CA ASN A 49 -14.02 20.99 26.18
C ASN A 49 -13.02 21.02 25.02
N ILE A 50 -12.00 21.87 25.06
CA ILE A 50 -10.93 21.91 24.05
C ILE A 50 -10.19 20.57 23.99
N LEU A 51 -9.82 20.01 25.14
CA LEU A 51 -9.14 18.71 25.20
C LEU A 51 -10.02 17.57 24.71
N MET A 52 -11.33 17.63 25.00
CA MET A 52 -12.31 16.66 24.51
C MET A 52 -12.40 16.69 22.97
N GLU A 53 -12.50 17.90 22.41
CA GLU A 53 -12.52 18.11 20.96
C GLU A 53 -11.21 17.63 20.33
N ALA A 54 -10.05 18.04 20.84
CA ALA A 54 -8.75 17.64 20.35
C ALA A 54 -8.57 16.11 20.36
N THR A 55 -9.05 15.45 21.41
CA THR A 55 -8.92 14.00 21.56
C THR A 55 -9.82 13.25 20.57
N THR A 56 -11.07 13.66 20.43
CA THR A 56 -12.01 13.01 19.50
C THR A 56 -11.66 13.29 18.04
N PHE A 57 -11.26 14.52 17.73
CA PHE A 57 -10.78 14.87 16.38
C PHE A 57 -9.50 14.12 16.00
N ALA A 58 -8.56 13.93 16.93
CA ALA A 58 -7.36 13.13 16.67
C ALA A 58 -7.70 11.68 16.30
N ILE A 59 -8.71 11.06 16.93
CA ILE A 59 -9.18 9.73 16.55
C ILE A 59 -9.77 9.74 15.12
N ALA A 60 -10.56 10.75 14.76
CA ALA A 60 -11.09 10.89 13.41
C ALA A 60 -9.98 11.06 12.37
N VAL A 61 -8.96 11.86 12.70
CA VAL A 61 -7.77 12.11 11.84
C VAL A 61 -6.91 10.84 11.70
N PHE A 62 -6.86 9.96 12.72
CA PHE A 62 -6.22 8.65 12.56
C PHE A 62 -6.92 7.81 11.47
N GLY A 63 -8.24 7.93 11.31
CA GLY A 63 -8.94 7.33 10.18
C GLY A 63 -8.42 7.84 8.83
N LEU A 64 -8.18 9.14 8.69
CA LEU A 64 -7.55 9.72 7.50
C LEU A 64 -6.11 9.24 7.30
N SER A 65 -5.33 9.08 8.37
CA SER A 65 -3.98 8.52 8.30
C SER A 65 -3.95 7.11 7.71
N VAL A 66 -5.00 6.31 7.90
CA VAL A 66 -5.12 4.99 7.27
C VAL A 66 -5.42 5.11 5.78
N VAL A 67 -6.46 5.84 5.39
CA VAL A 67 -6.90 5.87 3.99
C VAL A 67 -5.99 6.74 3.13
N LEU A 68 -5.58 7.91 3.60
CA LEU A 68 -4.70 8.82 2.87
C LEU A 68 -3.23 8.50 3.10
N GLY A 69 -2.84 8.28 4.36
CA GLY A 69 -1.44 8.10 4.75
C GLY A 69 -0.89 6.74 4.33
N LEU A 70 -1.59 5.66 4.62
CA LEU A 70 -1.13 4.31 4.26
C LEU A 70 -1.53 3.92 2.84
N CYS A 71 -2.77 4.20 2.41
CA CYS A 71 -3.30 3.72 1.13
C CYS A 71 -3.26 4.76 -0.02
N GLY A 72 -2.95 6.03 0.27
CA GLY A 72 -2.83 7.10 -0.72
C GLY A 72 -4.16 7.52 -1.38
N GLN A 73 -5.29 7.21 -0.75
CA GLN A 73 -6.60 7.54 -1.29
C GLN A 73 -7.16 8.80 -0.63
N ILE A 74 -7.55 9.79 -1.45
CA ILE A 74 -8.14 11.03 -0.94
C ILE A 74 -9.55 10.77 -0.44
N ASN A 75 -9.79 11.06 0.84
CA ASN A 75 -11.11 10.94 1.46
C ASN A 75 -11.54 12.28 2.06
N LEU A 76 -12.57 12.90 1.47
CA LEU A 76 -13.20 14.13 1.92
C LEU A 76 -14.58 13.88 2.56
N ALA A 77 -14.84 12.64 2.98
CA ALA A 77 -16.08 12.25 3.65
C ALA A 77 -15.85 11.89 5.13
N GLN A 78 -14.74 12.29 5.74
CA GLN A 78 -14.43 11.88 7.11
C GLN A 78 -15.41 12.45 8.12
N ALA A 79 -15.90 13.69 7.93
CA ALA A 79 -16.91 14.29 8.77
C ALA A 79 -18.29 13.61 8.64
N ALA A 80 -18.59 13.01 7.47
CA ALA A 80 -19.81 12.21 7.33
C ALA A 80 -19.74 10.95 8.22
N PHE A 81 -18.63 10.23 8.23
CA PHE A 81 -18.47 9.06 9.10
C PHE A 81 -18.48 9.44 10.57
N PHE A 82 -17.85 10.57 10.91
CA PHE A 82 -17.88 11.14 12.25
C PHE A 82 -19.32 11.48 12.66
N GLY A 83 -20.09 12.13 11.78
CA GLY A 83 -21.49 12.44 12.00
C GLY A 83 -22.39 11.20 12.14
N LEU A 84 -22.20 10.17 11.31
CA LEU A 84 -22.94 8.91 11.42
C LEU A 84 -22.77 8.26 12.79
N GLY A 85 -21.55 8.24 13.32
CA GLY A 85 -21.26 7.74 14.66
C GLY A 85 -21.88 8.60 15.77
N ALA A 86 -21.78 9.93 15.63
CA ALA A 86 -22.34 10.88 16.58
C ALA A 86 -23.88 10.77 16.67
N TYR A 87 -24.55 10.74 15.52
CA TYR A 87 -26.01 10.59 15.48
C TYR A 87 -26.49 9.21 15.94
N ALA A 88 -25.74 8.13 15.67
CA ALA A 88 -26.07 6.81 16.16
C ALA A 88 -26.07 6.77 17.70
N VAL A 89 -25.09 7.40 18.34
CA VAL A 89 -25.03 7.51 19.80
C VAL A 89 -26.09 8.51 20.30
N GLY A 90 -26.21 9.67 19.64
CA GLY A 90 -27.17 10.70 20.02
C GLY A 90 -28.60 10.16 20.06
N ILE A 91 -29.13 9.72 18.93
CA ILE A 91 -30.49 9.19 18.78
C ILE A 91 -30.69 7.96 19.68
N GLY A 92 -29.75 7.02 19.68
CA GLY A 92 -29.90 5.78 20.45
C GLY A 92 -29.99 6.00 21.96
N THR A 93 -29.22 6.95 22.50
CA THR A 93 -29.21 7.22 23.96
C THR A 93 -30.31 8.21 24.39
N SER A 94 -30.63 9.23 23.56
CA SER A 94 -31.60 10.25 23.86
C SER A 94 -33.05 9.75 23.64
N ASP A 95 -33.36 9.27 22.44
CA ASP A 95 -34.72 8.97 22.02
C ASP A 95 -35.15 7.55 22.40
N TYR A 96 -34.22 6.58 22.19
CA TYR A 96 -34.51 5.16 22.42
C TYR A 96 -34.01 4.63 23.76
N HIS A 97 -33.29 5.43 24.56
CA HIS A 97 -32.73 5.05 25.86
C HIS A 97 -31.91 3.75 25.84
N VAL A 98 -31.27 3.46 24.69
CA VAL A 98 -30.40 2.30 24.52
C VAL A 98 -29.05 2.58 25.20
N SER A 99 -28.42 1.54 25.74
CA SER A 99 -27.09 1.68 26.36
C SER A 99 -26.08 2.30 25.40
N TYR A 100 -25.29 3.25 25.90
CA TYR A 100 -24.26 3.97 25.18
C TYR A 100 -23.32 3.02 24.38
N TRP A 101 -22.94 1.89 24.97
CA TRP A 101 -22.03 0.94 24.35
C TRP A 101 -22.61 0.26 23.11
N PHE A 102 -23.89 -0.08 23.13
CA PHE A 102 -24.57 -0.63 21.97
C PHE A 102 -24.74 0.41 20.87
N CYS A 103 -25.03 1.66 21.24
CA CYS A 103 -25.13 2.76 20.29
C CYS A 103 -23.78 3.08 19.65
N LEU A 104 -22.69 3.09 20.41
CA LEU A 104 -21.34 3.28 19.91
C LEU A 104 -20.92 2.16 18.93
N ALA A 105 -21.17 0.91 19.30
CA ALA A 105 -20.91 -0.24 18.42
C ALA A 105 -21.76 -0.17 17.14
N GLY A 106 -23.06 0.18 17.27
CA GLY A 106 -23.97 0.40 16.14
C GLY A 106 -23.48 1.50 15.20
N GLY A 107 -23.02 2.63 15.76
CA GLY A 107 -22.45 3.74 15.00
C GLY A 107 -21.18 3.33 14.23
N CYS A 108 -20.31 2.55 14.86
CA CYS A 108 -19.14 1.98 14.18
C CYS A 108 -19.52 1.03 13.04
N ILE A 109 -20.56 0.21 13.21
CA ILE A 109 -21.05 -0.71 12.16
C ILE A 109 -21.68 0.08 11.00
N ILE A 110 -22.51 1.09 11.29
CA ILE A 110 -23.09 1.96 10.26
C ILE A 110 -21.99 2.66 9.46
N ALA A 111 -20.99 3.22 10.15
CA ALA A 111 -19.86 3.85 9.52
C ALA A 111 -19.03 2.84 8.69
N LEU A 112 -18.80 1.62 9.19
CA LEU A 112 -18.14 0.53 8.46
C LEU A 112 -18.83 0.24 7.13
N LEU A 113 -20.15 0.04 7.18
CA LEU A 113 -20.94 -0.28 5.98
C LEU A 113 -20.92 0.89 4.98
N ALA A 114 -21.06 2.12 5.46
CA ALA A 114 -20.99 3.32 4.64
C ALA A 114 -19.61 3.48 4.00
N GLY A 115 -18.53 3.26 4.75
CA GLY A 115 -17.15 3.32 4.26
C GLY A 115 -16.83 2.20 3.27
N ALA A 116 -17.32 0.98 3.52
CA ALA A 116 -17.18 -0.13 2.58
C ALA A 116 -17.94 0.14 1.27
N LEU A 117 -19.17 0.65 1.35
CA LEU A 117 -19.97 1.03 0.18
C LEU A 117 -19.26 2.13 -0.64
N LEU A 118 -18.76 3.18 0.03
CA LEU A 118 -18.00 4.24 -0.61
C LEU A 118 -16.73 3.67 -1.25
N GLY A 119 -15.98 2.84 -0.53
CA GLY A 119 -14.81 2.14 -1.06
C GLY A 119 -15.11 1.33 -2.31
N MET A 120 -16.18 0.55 -2.34
CA MET A 120 -16.60 -0.23 -3.51
C MET A 120 -16.96 0.63 -4.71
N SER A 121 -17.60 1.78 -4.49
CA SER A 121 -18.01 2.70 -5.56
C SER A 121 -16.81 3.38 -6.23
N THR A 122 -15.73 3.61 -5.49
CA THR A 122 -14.58 4.41 -5.92
C THR A 122 -13.53 3.62 -6.71
N LEU A 123 -13.66 2.31 -6.81
CA LEU A 123 -12.64 1.40 -7.33
C LEU A 123 -12.32 1.53 -8.81
N ARG A 124 -13.24 2.09 -9.58
CA ARG A 124 -13.05 2.38 -11.01
C ARG A 124 -12.57 3.80 -11.26
N LEU A 125 -12.50 4.60 -10.19
CA LEU A 125 -12.20 6.02 -10.25
C LEU A 125 -10.82 6.27 -9.63
N GLY A 126 -9.96 6.98 -10.33
CA GLY A 126 -8.64 7.37 -9.83
C GLY A 126 -8.57 8.86 -9.51
N GLY A 127 -7.70 9.24 -8.56
CA GLY A 127 -7.31 10.62 -8.31
C GLY A 127 -8.49 11.58 -8.05
N HIS A 128 -8.70 12.53 -8.95
CA HIS A 128 -9.69 13.59 -8.78
C HIS A 128 -11.15 13.11 -8.74
N TYR A 129 -11.48 12.04 -9.46
CA TYR A 129 -12.84 11.50 -9.45
C TYR A 129 -13.22 10.91 -8.10
N LEU A 130 -12.26 10.29 -7.42
CA LEU A 130 -12.44 9.78 -6.06
C LEU A 130 -12.78 10.92 -5.09
N ALA A 131 -12.07 12.05 -5.17
CA ALA A 131 -12.35 13.23 -4.35
C ALA A 131 -13.79 13.75 -4.58
N MET A 132 -14.24 13.83 -5.84
CA MET A 132 -15.60 14.25 -6.16
C MET A 132 -16.67 13.33 -5.55
N VAL A 133 -16.47 12.00 -5.62
CA VAL A 133 -17.42 11.04 -5.04
C VAL A 133 -17.45 11.14 -3.53
N THR A 134 -16.31 11.32 -2.86
CA THR A 134 -16.26 11.48 -1.39
C THR A 134 -16.91 12.79 -0.94
N ILE A 135 -16.74 13.89 -1.68
CA ILE A 135 -17.45 15.16 -1.44
C ILE A 135 -18.96 14.98 -1.61
N SER A 136 -19.39 14.34 -2.69
CA SER A 136 -20.82 14.09 -2.94
C SER A 136 -21.44 13.24 -1.83
N PHE A 137 -20.75 12.20 -1.40
CA PHE A 137 -21.18 11.37 -0.26
C PHE A 137 -21.30 12.20 1.01
N GLN A 138 -20.31 13.05 1.31
CA GLN A 138 -20.35 13.97 2.46
C GLN A 138 -21.59 14.84 2.42
N GLN A 139 -21.88 15.46 1.27
CA GLN A 139 -23.05 16.33 1.10
C GLN A 139 -24.37 15.55 1.24
N ILE A 140 -24.46 14.36 0.68
CA ILE A 140 -25.66 13.51 0.81
C ILE A 140 -25.93 13.20 2.28
N VAL A 141 -24.90 12.79 3.04
CA VAL A 141 -25.05 12.46 4.47
C VAL A 141 -25.49 13.70 5.26
N THR A 142 -24.89 14.87 5.02
CA THR A 142 -25.29 16.12 5.67
C THR A 142 -26.74 16.51 5.32
N LEU A 143 -27.14 16.39 4.05
CA LEU A 143 -28.51 16.66 3.62
C LEU A 143 -29.51 15.68 4.26
N VAL A 144 -29.17 14.40 4.38
CA VAL A 144 -29.98 13.41 5.08
C VAL A 144 -30.16 13.81 6.55
N MET A 145 -29.08 14.24 7.22
CA MET A 145 -29.14 14.69 8.63
C MET A 145 -30.06 15.92 8.79
N ILE A 146 -30.03 16.86 7.84
CA ILE A 146 -30.86 18.07 7.90
C ILE A 146 -32.34 17.78 7.59
N ASN A 147 -32.62 16.92 6.60
CA ASN A 147 -33.97 16.76 6.06
C ASN A 147 -34.77 15.62 6.69
N THR A 148 -34.14 14.67 7.39
CA THR A 148 -34.82 13.53 8.01
C THR A 148 -35.29 13.89 9.44
N ILE A 149 -36.15 14.94 9.57
CA ILE A 149 -36.56 15.55 10.85
C ILE A 149 -37.12 14.51 11.83
N TRP A 150 -37.84 13.51 11.34
CA TRP A 150 -38.45 12.47 12.19
C TRP A 150 -37.42 11.56 12.88
N LEU A 151 -36.17 11.49 12.40
CA LEU A 151 -35.12 10.65 12.96
C LEU A 151 -33.98 11.47 13.56
N THR A 152 -33.53 12.50 12.87
CA THR A 152 -32.32 13.28 13.21
C THR A 152 -32.64 14.58 13.94
N HIS A 153 -33.92 14.92 14.08
CA HIS A 153 -34.46 16.22 14.56
C HIS A 153 -34.08 17.40 13.65
N GLY A 154 -33.53 17.09 12.45
CA GLY A 154 -33.21 18.10 11.46
C GLY A 154 -32.16 19.11 11.92
N PRO A 155 -32.32 20.41 11.60
CA PRO A 155 -31.38 21.47 11.99
C PRO A 155 -31.21 21.65 13.50
N ASP A 156 -32.24 21.32 14.31
CA ASP A 156 -32.22 21.49 15.77
C ASP A 156 -31.24 20.51 16.44
N GLY A 157 -30.94 19.39 15.79
CA GLY A 157 -30.02 18.38 16.30
C GLY A 157 -30.57 17.59 17.48
N VAL A 158 -29.73 16.77 18.08
CA VAL A 158 -30.05 15.89 19.20
C VAL A 158 -29.38 16.39 20.48
N SER A 159 -30.14 16.58 21.55
CA SER A 159 -29.67 17.01 22.86
C SER A 159 -29.85 15.91 23.91
N ASN A 160 -29.34 16.13 25.11
CA ASN A 160 -29.45 15.20 26.26
C ASN A 160 -28.82 13.83 25.99
N ILE A 161 -27.73 13.79 25.26
CA ILE A 161 -26.99 12.56 24.92
C ILE A 161 -26.36 11.99 26.19
N GLY A 162 -26.69 10.74 26.51
CA GLY A 162 -26.24 10.07 27.73
C GLY A 162 -24.76 9.70 27.66
N ARG A 163 -24.04 9.86 28.77
CA ARG A 163 -22.67 9.30 28.94
C ARG A 163 -22.75 7.89 29.49
N PRO A 164 -21.69 7.07 29.28
CA PRO A 164 -21.61 5.75 29.90
C PRO A 164 -21.66 5.85 31.41
N ALA A 165 -22.36 4.93 32.07
CA ALA A 165 -22.55 4.96 33.53
C ALA A 165 -21.24 4.97 34.34
N LEU A 166 -20.17 4.40 33.80
CA LEU A 166 -18.82 4.37 34.39
C LEU A 166 -18.08 5.71 34.32
N PHE A 167 -18.45 6.62 33.40
CA PHE A 167 -17.75 7.88 33.10
C PHE A 167 -18.72 9.08 33.11
N GLN A 168 -19.45 9.26 34.18
CA GLN A 168 -20.47 10.30 34.30
C GLN A 168 -19.87 11.71 34.39
N SER A 169 -18.76 11.88 35.12
CA SER A 169 -18.09 13.18 35.20
C SER A 169 -17.38 13.50 33.89
N ALA A 170 -17.37 14.75 33.49
CA ALA A 170 -16.71 15.20 32.26
C ALA A 170 -15.20 14.87 32.26
N GLN A 171 -14.57 14.92 33.43
CA GLN A 171 -13.16 14.59 33.57
C GLN A 171 -12.87 13.08 33.40
N ALA A 172 -13.69 12.20 34.04
CA ALA A 172 -13.56 10.77 33.85
C ALA A 172 -13.82 10.37 32.39
N TYR A 173 -14.74 11.07 31.72
CA TYR A 173 -15.03 10.87 30.31
C TYR A 173 -13.86 11.31 29.40
N LEU A 174 -13.21 12.45 29.72
CA LEU A 174 -11.98 12.85 29.04
C LEU A 174 -10.88 11.80 29.17
N ALA A 175 -10.65 11.29 30.39
CA ALA A 175 -9.66 10.23 30.61
C ALA A 175 -9.95 8.96 29.79
N PHE A 176 -11.25 8.59 29.67
CA PHE A 176 -11.69 7.51 28.79
C PHE A 176 -11.42 7.82 27.32
N CYS A 177 -11.71 9.03 26.83
CA CYS A 177 -11.40 9.43 25.44
C CYS A 177 -9.91 9.42 25.15
N VAL A 178 -9.05 9.85 26.11
CA VAL A 178 -7.58 9.79 25.99
C VAL A 178 -7.09 8.34 25.95
N ALA A 179 -7.71 7.45 26.74
CA ALA A 179 -7.40 6.02 26.68
C ALA A 179 -7.77 5.42 25.33
N MET A 180 -8.93 5.79 24.76
CA MET A 180 -9.35 5.39 23.42
C MET A 180 -8.43 5.95 22.33
N LEU A 181 -8.00 7.21 22.44
CA LEU A 181 -7.02 7.81 21.54
C LEU A 181 -5.70 7.01 21.55
N ALA A 182 -5.20 6.68 22.73
CA ALA A 182 -3.99 5.87 22.87
C ALA A 182 -4.16 4.47 22.27
N LEU A 183 -5.28 3.80 22.54
CA LEU A 183 -5.58 2.49 21.98
C LEU A 183 -5.63 2.53 20.45
N VAL A 184 -6.40 3.45 19.89
CA VAL A 184 -6.54 3.62 18.42
C VAL A 184 -5.20 3.99 17.80
N GLY A 185 -4.46 4.92 18.42
CA GLY A 185 -3.12 5.31 17.97
C GLY A 185 -2.16 4.12 17.92
N TYR A 186 -2.19 3.23 18.93
CA TYR A 186 -1.43 1.99 18.94
C TYR A 186 -1.83 1.05 17.79
N VAL A 187 -3.14 0.85 17.60
CA VAL A 187 -3.66 -0.02 16.52
C VAL A 187 -3.23 0.51 15.16
N VAL A 188 -3.38 1.80 14.89
CA VAL A 188 -2.99 2.41 13.60
C VAL A 188 -1.48 2.39 13.40
N TRP A 189 -0.70 2.63 14.46
CA TRP A 189 0.76 2.53 14.40
C TRP A 189 1.21 1.10 14.09
N HIS A 190 0.63 0.09 14.76
CA HIS A 190 0.96 -1.31 14.52
C HIS A 190 0.46 -1.80 13.16
N LEU A 191 -0.67 -1.28 12.68
CA LEU A 191 -1.22 -1.61 11.36
C LEU A 191 -0.20 -1.41 10.25
N SER A 192 0.63 -0.37 10.32
CA SER A 192 1.64 -0.07 9.30
C SER A 192 2.66 -1.20 9.10
N ASP A 193 2.94 -1.98 10.16
CA ASP A 193 3.89 -3.09 10.15
C ASP A 193 3.24 -4.44 9.77
N THR A 194 1.91 -4.50 9.70
CA THR A 194 1.17 -5.71 9.31
C THR A 194 1.16 -5.92 7.79
N ARG A 195 0.77 -7.12 7.35
CA ARG A 195 0.55 -7.41 5.93
C ARG A 195 -0.42 -6.44 5.26
N LEU A 196 -1.54 -6.12 5.94
CA LEU A 196 -2.51 -5.18 5.41
C LEU A 196 -1.91 -3.78 5.25
N GLY A 197 -1.13 -3.30 6.24
CA GLY A 197 -0.46 -2.02 6.16
C GLY A 197 0.62 -1.99 5.06
N ARG A 198 1.39 -3.07 4.89
CA ARG A 198 2.34 -3.20 3.76
C ARG A 198 1.62 -3.20 2.41
N ALA A 199 0.51 -3.93 2.29
CA ALA A 199 -0.32 -3.93 1.09
C ALA A 199 -0.88 -2.53 0.77
N MET A 200 -1.37 -1.79 1.79
CA MET A 200 -1.82 -0.41 1.62
C MET A 200 -0.70 0.51 1.14
N ARG A 201 0.50 0.45 1.74
CA ARG A 201 1.66 1.25 1.32
C ARG A 201 2.10 0.90 -0.10
N ALA A 202 2.08 -0.38 -0.48
CA ALA A 202 2.37 -0.81 -1.84
C ALA A 202 1.37 -0.24 -2.86
N VAL A 203 0.07 -0.28 -2.54
CA VAL A 203 -0.99 0.31 -3.37
C VAL A 203 -0.80 1.82 -3.51
N ARG A 204 -0.45 2.51 -2.42
CA ARG A 204 -0.15 3.95 -2.44
C ARG A 204 0.99 4.29 -3.39
N ASP A 205 2.08 3.54 -3.33
CA ASP A 205 3.28 3.82 -4.11
C ASP A 205 3.10 3.45 -5.58
N ASN A 206 2.48 2.28 -5.87
CA ASN A 206 2.21 1.86 -7.25
C ASN A 206 1.15 0.74 -7.32
N GLU A 207 -0.09 1.08 -7.72
CA GLU A 207 -1.21 0.13 -7.82
C GLU A 207 -0.95 -1.01 -8.82
N LEU A 208 -0.33 -0.71 -9.98
CA LEU A 208 -0.05 -1.72 -11.00
C LEU A 208 0.98 -2.74 -10.50
N ALA A 209 2.06 -2.26 -9.87
CA ALA A 209 3.06 -3.14 -9.29
C ALA A 209 2.47 -3.98 -8.15
N ALA A 210 1.67 -3.39 -7.27
CA ALA A 210 0.99 -4.08 -6.18
C ALA A 210 0.14 -5.25 -6.71
N GLY A 211 -0.65 -5.02 -7.77
CA GLY A 211 -1.46 -6.06 -8.39
C GLY A 211 -0.64 -7.24 -8.94
N VAL A 212 0.46 -6.95 -9.59
CA VAL A 212 1.33 -7.97 -10.21
C VAL A 212 2.11 -8.79 -9.18
N VAL A 213 2.39 -8.25 -8.00
CA VAL A 213 3.03 -9.01 -6.91
C VAL A 213 2.03 -9.79 -6.04
N GLY A 214 0.73 -9.79 -6.38
CA GLY A 214 -0.29 -10.61 -5.73
C GLY A 214 -1.19 -9.87 -4.74
N ILE A 215 -1.10 -8.54 -4.64
CA ILE A 215 -1.98 -7.75 -3.79
C ILE A 215 -3.31 -7.50 -4.51
N ASP A 216 -4.43 -7.85 -3.86
CA ASP A 216 -5.75 -7.44 -4.31
C ASP A 216 -5.97 -5.95 -4.00
N VAL A 217 -5.70 -5.11 -4.99
CA VAL A 217 -5.82 -3.64 -4.89
C VAL A 217 -7.23 -3.22 -4.49
N PHE A 218 -8.25 -3.92 -5.02
CA PHE A 218 -9.66 -3.67 -4.70
C PHE A 218 -9.92 -3.83 -3.20
N ARG A 219 -9.68 -5.04 -2.69
CA ARG A 219 -9.94 -5.35 -1.26
C ARG A 219 -9.12 -4.46 -0.35
N THR A 220 -7.88 -4.14 -0.73
CA THR A 220 -6.99 -3.26 0.06
C THR A 220 -7.57 -1.86 0.18
N LYS A 221 -8.06 -1.25 -0.93
CA LYS A 221 -8.70 0.07 -0.90
C LYS A 221 -10.00 0.06 -0.08
N VAL A 222 -10.88 -0.94 -0.30
CA VAL A 222 -12.12 -1.06 0.47
C VAL A 222 -11.84 -1.19 1.96
N SER A 223 -10.85 -1.99 2.34
CA SER A 223 -10.44 -2.15 3.74
C SER A 223 -9.93 -0.85 4.36
N ALA A 224 -9.18 -0.03 3.58
CA ALA A 224 -8.70 1.26 4.04
C ALA A 224 -9.85 2.24 4.31
N PHE A 225 -10.82 2.33 3.38
CA PHE A 225 -12.02 3.16 3.57
C PHE A 225 -12.90 2.69 4.74
N ALA A 226 -13.13 1.38 4.85
CA ALA A 226 -13.90 0.78 5.93
C ALA A 226 -13.26 1.07 7.30
N LEU A 227 -11.95 0.91 7.41
CA LEU A 227 -11.21 1.18 8.64
C LEU A 227 -11.23 2.67 9.01
N SER A 228 -11.03 3.55 8.02
CA SER A 228 -11.15 5.00 8.19
C SER A 228 -12.53 5.41 8.69
N ALA A 229 -13.58 4.82 8.12
CA ALA A 229 -14.96 5.09 8.49
C ALA A 229 -15.28 4.62 9.91
N VAL A 230 -14.82 3.44 10.32
CA VAL A 230 -14.98 2.95 11.70
C VAL A 230 -14.33 3.90 12.70
N LEU A 231 -13.12 4.38 12.41
CA LEU A 231 -12.42 5.32 13.29
C LEU A 231 -13.13 6.68 13.32
N GLY A 232 -13.69 7.13 12.19
CA GLY A 232 -14.57 8.30 12.13
C GLY A 232 -15.82 8.13 12.98
N GLY A 233 -16.54 7.00 12.83
CA GLY A 233 -17.74 6.68 13.61
C GLY A 233 -17.47 6.56 15.10
N LEU A 234 -16.37 5.90 15.49
CA LEU A 234 -15.94 5.82 16.88
C LEU A 234 -15.68 7.22 17.46
N ALA A 235 -14.93 8.04 16.74
CA ALA A 235 -14.62 9.40 17.15
C ALA A 235 -15.89 10.26 17.32
N GLY A 236 -16.83 10.16 16.38
CA GLY A 236 -18.11 10.86 16.44
C GLY A 236 -18.99 10.42 17.62
N GLY A 237 -19.05 9.12 17.88
CA GLY A 237 -19.78 8.61 19.04
C GLY A 237 -19.18 9.06 20.39
N LEU A 238 -17.85 9.15 20.47
CA LEU A 238 -17.15 9.72 21.63
C LEU A 238 -17.41 11.23 21.75
N PHE A 239 -17.42 11.96 20.64
CA PHE A 239 -17.75 13.38 20.61
C PHE A 239 -19.16 13.65 21.14
N ALA A 240 -20.15 12.90 20.65
CA ALA A 240 -21.54 13.04 21.08
C ALA A 240 -21.71 12.87 22.60
N GLY A 241 -21.10 11.84 23.20
CA GLY A 241 -21.10 11.64 24.65
C GLY A 241 -20.34 12.73 25.43
N GLY A 242 -19.32 13.34 24.82
CA GLY A 242 -18.54 14.43 25.42
C GLY A 242 -19.31 15.73 25.53
N PHE A 243 -19.95 16.15 24.44
CA PHE A 243 -20.62 17.45 24.33
C PHE A 243 -22.12 17.38 24.69
N ALA A 244 -22.70 16.18 24.77
CA ALA A 244 -24.14 15.93 25.07
C ALA A 244 -25.12 16.62 24.09
N TYR A 245 -24.63 17.12 22.97
CA TYR A 245 -25.37 17.78 21.90
C TYR A 245 -24.65 17.57 20.55
N VAL A 246 -25.42 17.27 19.53
CA VAL A 246 -24.93 17.17 18.14
C VAL A 246 -25.91 17.84 17.18
N SER A 247 -25.36 18.58 16.20
CA SER A 247 -26.15 19.21 15.13
C SER A 247 -25.51 18.94 13.77
N PRO A 248 -26.28 18.98 12.65
CA PRO A 248 -25.75 18.69 11.31
C PRO A 248 -24.61 19.63 10.88
N ASP A 249 -24.60 20.87 11.35
CA ASP A 249 -23.59 21.88 11.00
C ASP A 249 -22.18 21.48 11.42
N GLN A 250 -22.05 20.71 12.51
CA GLN A 250 -20.78 20.19 13.02
C GLN A 250 -20.17 19.08 12.13
N PHE A 251 -20.93 18.56 11.18
CA PHE A 251 -20.53 17.46 10.29
C PHE A 251 -20.57 17.89 8.81
N SER A 252 -20.24 19.14 8.56
CA SER A 252 -20.24 19.73 7.22
C SER A 252 -18.99 19.33 6.42
N PHE A 253 -19.00 19.65 5.13
CA PHE A 253 -17.82 19.49 4.28
C PHE A 253 -16.60 20.30 4.79
N ALA A 254 -16.86 21.47 5.37
CA ALA A 254 -15.79 22.30 5.95
C ALA A 254 -15.02 21.54 7.03
N GLU A 255 -15.72 20.75 7.86
CA GLU A 255 -15.10 19.93 8.89
C GLU A 255 -14.23 18.80 8.32
N SER A 256 -14.64 18.19 7.20
CA SER A 256 -13.78 17.24 6.47
C SER A 256 -12.48 17.86 5.97
N VAL A 257 -12.52 19.12 5.54
CA VAL A 257 -11.33 19.87 5.12
C VAL A 257 -10.44 20.19 6.32
N VAL A 258 -11.03 20.51 7.48
CA VAL A 258 -10.28 20.71 8.75
C VAL A 258 -9.57 19.43 9.15
N PHE A 259 -10.23 18.28 9.16
CA PHE A 259 -9.60 16.97 9.45
C PHE A 259 -8.45 16.65 8.48
N LEU A 260 -8.66 16.92 7.18
CA LEU A 260 -7.60 16.76 6.19
C LEU A 260 -6.40 17.66 6.49
N THR A 261 -6.64 18.93 6.83
CA THR A 261 -5.59 19.91 7.15
C THR A 261 -4.82 19.48 8.40
N MET A 262 -5.51 18.98 9.44
CA MET A 262 -4.89 18.42 10.64
C MET A 262 -3.94 17.26 10.31
N SER A 263 -4.38 16.36 9.43
CA SER A 263 -3.60 15.21 8.98
C SER A 263 -2.36 15.65 8.19
N LEU A 264 -2.52 16.58 7.25
CA LEU A 264 -1.41 17.10 6.42
C LEU A 264 -0.39 17.86 7.27
N LEU A 265 -0.86 18.72 8.17
CA LEU A 265 0.00 19.51 9.06
C LEU A 265 0.86 18.61 9.95
N GLY A 266 0.26 17.58 10.51
CA GLY A 266 0.96 16.65 11.41
C GLY A 266 1.91 15.70 10.70
N GLY A 267 1.55 15.29 9.48
CA GLY A 267 2.23 14.27 8.70
C GLY A 267 1.36 13.02 8.51
N VAL A 268 0.83 12.86 7.32
CA VAL A 268 -0.27 11.95 6.96
C VAL A 268 0.00 10.48 7.30
N ALA A 269 1.25 10.03 7.22
CA ALA A 269 1.60 8.62 7.40
C ALA A 269 1.92 8.23 8.85
N SER A 270 1.81 9.17 9.80
CA SER A 270 2.18 8.92 11.20
C SER A 270 1.03 9.25 12.16
N PRO A 271 0.55 8.29 12.97
CA PRO A 271 -0.44 8.59 14.02
C PRO A 271 0.02 9.66 15.00
N ILE A 272 1.30 9.61 15.40
CA ILE A 272 1.88 10.64 16.30
C ILE A 272 1.85 12.00 15.62
N GLY A 273 2.24 12.06 14.34
CA GLY A 273 2.15 13.28 13.55
C GLY A 273 0.72 13.82 13.49
N SER A 274 -0.23 12.97 13.15
CA SER A 274 -1.65 13.34 13.07
C SER A 274 -2.20 13.87 14.41
N ALA A 275 -1.83 13.27 15.53
CA ALA A 275 -2.20 13.77 16.87
C ALA A 275 -1.60 15.16 17.15
N ILE A 276 -0.31 15.36 16.80
CA ILE A 276 0.37 16.66 16.94
C ILE A 276 -0.31 17.71 16.04
N GLY A 277 -0.59 17.39 14.78
CA GLY A 277 -1.26 18.28 13.84
C GLY A 277 -2.65 18.70 14.31
N THR A 278 -3.42 17.76 14.85
CA THR A 278 -4.74 18.02 15.44
C THR A 278 -4.62 18.94 16.65
N GLY A 279 -3.75 18.62 17.61
CA GLY A 279 -3.52 19.44 18.79
C GLY A 279 -3.08 20.86 18.42
N LEU A 280 -2.21 20.99 17.45
CA LEU A 280 -1.68 22.29 17.03
C LEU A 280 -2.76 23.12 16.33
N LEU A 281 -3.56 22.51 15.45
CA LEU A 281 -4.63 23.22 14.74
C LEU A 281 -5.73 23.71 15.68
N ILE A 282 -6.02 22.97 16.76
CA ILE A 282 -6.99 23.37 17.77
C ILE A 282 -6.41 24.40 18.74
N LEU A 283 -5.12 24.30 19.11
CA LEU A 283 -4.50 25.18 20.10
C LEU A 283 -4.02 26.52 19.52
N ILE A 284 -3.62 26.58 18.24
CA ILE A 284 -3.17 27.85 17.63
C ILE A 284 -4.22 28.95 17.72
N PRO A 285 -5.50 28.74 17.33
CA PRO A 285 -6.53 29.76 17.46
C PRO A 285 -6.71 30.23 18.90
N GLU A 286 -6.53 29.34 19.88
CA GLU A 286 -6.64 29.66 21.29
C GLU A 286 -5.47 30.51 21.79
N TRP A 287 -4.25 30.16 21.39
CA TRP A 287 -3.07 30.99 21.70
C TRP A 287 -3.14 32.37 21.06
N LEU A 288 -3.75 32.48 19.88
CA LEU A 288 -3.96 33.74 19.20
C LEU A 288 -5.20 34.52 19.70
N ARG A 289 -5.88 34.02 20.73
CA ARG A 289 -7.12 34.60 21.26
C ARG A 289 -6.95 36.05 21.71
N PHE A 290 -5.77 36.43 22.20
CA PHE A 290 -5.44 37.81 22.55
C PHE A 290 -5.50 38.79 21.35
N LEU A 291 -5.36 38.28 20.11
CA LEU A 291 -5.49 39.05 18.87
C LEU A 291 -6.94 39.24 18.41
N LYS A 292 -7.93 38.65 19.08
CA LYS A 292 -9.35 38.80 18.74
C LYS A 292 -9.86 40.23 18.85
N SER A 293 -9.10 41.11 19.52
CA SER A 293 -9.35 42.57 19.55
C SER A 293 -9.27 43.22 18.17
N VAL A 294 -8.54 42.61 17.22
CA VAL A 294 -8.44 43.08 15.83
C VAL A 294 -9.20 42.11 14.92
N PRO A 295 -10.39 42.51 14.38
CA PRO A 295 -11.21 41.64 13.58
C PRO A 295 -10.43 41.03 12.39
N GLY A 296 -10.50 39.72 12.23
CA GLY A 296 -9.87 38.97 11.11
C GLY A 296 -8.37 38.74 11.23
N LEU A 297 -7.62 39.46 12.08
CA LEU A 297 -6.18 39.30 12.15
C LEU A 297 -5.75 37.92 12.64
N TYR A 298 -6.41 37.35 13.63
CA TYR A 298 -6.10 36.02 14.14
C TYR A 298 -6.36 34.94 13.08
N LEU A 299 -7.43 35.08 12.28
CA LEU A 299 -7.74 34.16 11.15
C LEU A 299 -6.68 34.25 10.03
N ALA A 300 -6.22 35.47 9.73
CA ALA A 300 -5.18 35.70 8.75
C ALA A 300 -3.84 35.05 9.19
N ILE A 301 -3.45 35.23 10.45
CA ILE A 301 -2.23 34.63 11.00
C ILE A 301 -2.36 33.10 11.05
N TYR A 302 -3.51 32.60 11.47
CA TYR A 302 -3.82 31.16 11.48
C TYR A 302 -3.70 30.56 10.07
N GLY A 303 -4.41 31.12 9.08
CA GLY A 303 -4.35 30.65 7.69
C GLY A 303 -2.95 30.74 7.11
N LEU A 304 -2.22 31.85 7.38
CA LEU A 304 -0.84 32.02 6.94
C LEU A 304 0.08 30.95 7.57
N SER A 305 -0.07 30.67 8.87
CA SER A 305 0.74 29.66 9.57
C SER A 305 0.55 28.27 8.96
N VAL A 306 -0.71 27.90 8.64
CA VAL A 306 -1.03 26.62 7.96
C VAL A 306 -0.38 26.56 6.58
N ILE A 307 -0.49 27.62 5.78
CA ILE A 307 0.13 27.69 4.45
C ILE A 307 1.65 27.55 4.53
N LEU A 308 2.29 28.26 5.48
CA LEU A 308 3.73 28.20 5.66
C LEU A 308 4.20 26.80 6.08
N ILE A 309 3.49 26.15 6.99
CA ILE A 309 3.84 24.79 7.42
C ILE A 309 3.71 23.81 6.25
N ILE A 310 2.62 23.83 5.51
CA ILE A 310 2.44 22.96 4.33
C ILE A 310 3.50 23.24 3.26
N ARG A 311 3.89 24.52 3.06
CA ARG A 311 4.88 24.92 2.04
C ARG A 311 6.30 24.49 2.36
N TYR A 312 6.70 24.59 3.64
CA TYR A 312 8.07 24.33 4.08
C TYR A 312 8.26 22.95 4.71
N MET A 313 7.18 22.26 5.09
CA MET A 313 7.18 20.93 5.70
C MET A 313 6.24 19.98 4.94
N PRO A 314 6.57 19.60 3.70
CA PRO A 314 5.67 18.79 2.85
C PRO A 314 5.34 17.41 3.46
N ASP A 315 6.24 16.87 4.30
CA ASP A 315 6.02 15.63 5.05
C ASP A 315 5.39 15.86 6.43
N GLY A 316 4.90 17.08 6.69
CA GLY A 316 4.35 17.52 7.96
C GLY A 316 5.41 17.68 9.06
N ILE A 317 4.95 18.13 10.23
CA ILE A 317 5.82 18.38 11.39
C ILE A 317 6.58 17.11 11.81
N TRP A 318 5.90 15.95 11.77
CA TRP A 318 6.53 14.68 12.13
C TRP A 318 7.63 14.27 11.14
N GLY A 319 7.44 14.53 9.85
CA GLY A 319 8.46 14.30 8.83
C GLY A 319 9.74 15.10 9.13
N PHE A 320 9.60 16.37 9.50
CA PHE A 320 10.72 17.21 9.90
C PHE A 320 11.45 16.67 11.14
N PHE A 321 10.73 16.24 12.17
CA PHE A 321 11.33 15.60 13.35
C PHE A 321 12.03 14.29 13.01
N ASN A 322 11.47 13.47 12.12
CA ASN A 322 12.10 12.22 11.66
C ASN A 322 13.37 12.48 10.84
N LEU A 323 13.40 13.51 10.00
CA LEU A 323 14.62 13.92 9.30
C LEU A 323 15.71 14.39 10.27
N ALA A 324 15.33 15.16 11.29
CA ALA A 324 16.25 15.64 12.31
C ALA A 324 16.78 14.50 13.20
N THR A 325 15.91 13.56 13.60
CA THR A 325 16.26 12.42 14.47
C THR A 325 16.74 11.19 13.70
N GLY A 326 16.38 11.03 12.43
CA GLY A 326 16.80 9.91 11.56
C GLY A 326 18.30 9.85 11.37
N ARG A 327 19.00 11.01 11.47
CA ARG A 327 20.46 11.05 11.56
C ARG A 327 21.01 10.29 12.79
N TRP A 328 20.21 10.11 13.82
CA TRP A 328 20.57 9.42 15.07
C TRP A 328 20.09 7.96 15.10
N ARG A 329 19.08 7.60 14.30
CA ARG A 329 18.61 6.21 14.14
C ARG A 329 19.43 5.40 13.14
N ALA A 330 20.57 5.90 12.68
CA ALA A 330 21.46 5.23 11.76
C ALA A 330 21.88 3.85 12.29
N LYS A 331 21.57 2.82 11.50
CA LYS A 331 22.23 1.52 11.48
C LYS A 331 21.84 0.53 12.59
N ALA A 332 20.64 0.00 12.51
CA ALA A 332 20.48 -1.39 12.86
C ALA A 332 21.30 -2.20 11.83
N LYS A 333 22.53 -2.61 12.19
CA LYS A 333 23.37 -3.47 11.36
C LYS A 333 22.62 -4.78 11.16
N LEU A 334 22.18 -5.05 9.94
CA LEU A 334 21.82 -6.41 9.56
C LEU A 334 23.06 -7.27 9.70
N ARG A 335 22.97 -8.29 10.52
CA ARG A 335 24.00 -9.29 10.70
C ARG A 335 23.58 -10.55 9.93
N GLY A 336 24.33 -10.86 8.89
CA GLY A 336 24.34 -12.17 8.27
C GLY A 336 23.70 -12.19 6.87
N ALA A 337 24.30 -13.00 6.01
CA ALA A 337 23.66 -13.45 4.78
C ALA A 337 22.49 -14.36 5.16
N GLY A 338 21.36 -14.21 4.47
CA GLY A 338 20.25 -15.16 4.58
C GLY A 338 20.68 -16.56 4.10
N PRO A 339 19.90 -17.60 4.40
CA PRO A 339 20.13 -18.93 3.84
C PRO A 339 20.11 -18.88 2.30
N ALA A 340 20.68 -19.90 1.65
CA ALA A 340 20.68 -19.98 0.20
C ALA A 340 19.24 -19.94 -0.34
N LEU A 341 18.98 -19.08 -1.32
CA LEU A 341 17.69 -18.99 -1.95
C LEU A 341 17.40 -20.30 -2.69
N GLN A 342 16.35 -21.00 -2.25
CA GLN A 342 15.84 -22.17 -2.94
C GLN A 342 14.62 -21.74 -3.78
N LEU A 343 14.71 -21.98 -5.10
CA LEU A 343 13.57 -21.92 -6.00
C LEU A 343 12.94 -23.31 -6.11
N ALA A 344 11.64 -23.40 -6.37
CA ALA A 344 11.01 -24.69 -6.54
C ALA A 344 11.70 -25.44 -7.68
N PRO A 345 12.06 -26.74 -7.49
CA PRO A 345 12.65 -27.52 -8.57
C PRO A 345 11.69 -27.56 -9.75
N ALA A 346 12.23 -27.44 -10.95
CA ALA A 346 11.45 -27.67 -12.17
C ALA A 346 10.86 -29.09 -12.11
N ALA A 347 9.54 -29.21 -12.12
CA ALA A 347 8.93 -30.51 -12.37
C ALA A 347 9.34 -30.98 -13.76
N VAL A 348 9.43 -32.28 -13.96
CA VAL A 348 9.90 -33.03 -15.11
C VAL A 348 10.07 -32.24 -16.43
N ALA A 349 11.27 -32.27 -17.02
CA ALA A 349 11.54 -31.67 -18.32
C ALA A 349 10.58 -32.22 -19.40
N GLY A 350 9.84 -31.32 -20.05
CA GLY A 350 8.98 -31.71 -21.20
C GLY A 350 7.63 -31.02 -21.26
N ASP A 351 7.04 -30.63 -20.14
CA ASP A 351 5.72 -29.98 -20.13
C ASP A 351 5.84 -28.46 -20.28
N ASN A 352 4.92 -27.87 -21.06
CA ASN A 352 4.82 -26.43 -21.18
C ASN A 352 4.29 -25.82 -19.87
N VAL A 353 4.97 -24.79 -19.36
CA VAL A 353 4.51 -23.97 -18.24
C VAL A 353 3.49 -22.94 -18.71
N LEU A 354 3.70 -22.37 -19.90
CA LEU A 354 2.80 -21.39 -20.50
C LEU A 354 2.35 -21.89 -21.87
N GLU A 355 1.06 -21.91 -22.07
CA GLU A 355 0.45 -22.13 -23.38
C GLU A 355 -0.49 -20.98 -23.71
N VAL A 356 -0.25 -20.35 -24.83
CA VAL A 356 -1.03 -19.25 -25.38
C VAL A 356 -1.55 -19.66 -26.74
N LYS A 357 -2.86 -19.59 -26.95
CA LYS A 357 -3.50 -19.99 -28.22
C LYS A 357 -4.40 -18.89 -28.74
N GLY A 358 -4.14 -18.44 -29.99
CA GLY A 358 -4.93 -17.45 -30.70
C GLY A 358 -5.06 -16.10 -29.97
N LEU A 359 -4.03 -15.69 -29.22
CA LEU A 359 -4.10 -14.49 -28.39
C LEU A 359 -4.25 -13.26 -29.25
N SER A 360 -5.30 -12.49 -28.98
CA SER A 360 -5.55 -11.23 -29.67
C SER A 360 -5.84 -10.11 -28.67
N LYS A 361 -5.28 -8.93 -28.94
CA LYS A 361 -5.56 -7.70 -28.20
C LYS A 361 -5.74 -6.54 -29.15
N HIS A 362 -6.94 -6.01 -29.18
CA HIS A 362 -7.31 -4.86 -30.00
C HIS A 362 -7.59 -3.64 -29.12
N PHE A 363 -7.16 -2.47 -29.57
CA PHE A 363 -7.46 -1.16 -28.97
C PHE A 363 -8.21 -0.33 -30.02
N GLY A 364 -9.54 -0.35 -29.97
CA GLY A 364 -10.34 0.22 -31.03
C GLY A 364 -10.05 -0.47 -32.38
N GLY A 365 -9.60 0.30 -33.36
CA GLY A 365 -9.23 -0.22 -34.69
C GLY A 365 -7.80 -0.82 -34.76
N LEU A 366 -6.94 -0.61 -33.74
CA LEU A 366 -5.56 -1.11 -33.73
C LEU A 366 -5.50 -2.55 -33.21
N LYS A 367 -5.04 -3.48 -34.06
CA LYS A 367 -4.72 -4.85 -33.68
C LYS A 367 -3.28 -4.92 -33.15
N ALA A 368 -3.10 -4.67 -31.85
CA ALA A 368 -1.78 -4.67 -31.25
C ALA A 368 -1.19 -6.08 -31.07
N VAL A 369 -2.02 -7.10 -30.94
CA VAL A 369 -1.71 -8.52 -30.96
C VAL A 369 -2.83 -9.21 -31.73
N ASP A 370 -2.52 -10.06 -32.69
CA ASP A 370 -3.44 -10.69 -33.62
C ASP A 370 -3.10 -12.18 -33.81
N GLU A 371 -3.90 -13.05 -33.20
CA GLU A 371 -3.81 -14.53 -33.27
C GLU A 371 -2.44 -15.12 -32.92
N VAL A 372 -1.80 -14.64 -31.84
CA VAL A 372 -0.48 -15.10 -31.42
C VAL A 372 -0.56 -16.38 -30.60
N ASP A 373 0.23 -17.38 -30.99
CA ASP A 373 0.48 -18.61 -30.22
C ASP A 373 1.89 -18.60 -29.65
N ILE A 374 2.03 -18.94 -28.36
CA ILE A 374 3.32 -19.06 -27.64
C ILE A 374 3.27 -20.30 -26.76
N ALA A 375 4.31 -21.12 -26.77
CA ALA A 375 4.50 -22.22 -25.84
C ALA A 375 5.86 -22.12 -25.17
N VAL A 376 5.87 -22.00 -23.82
CA VAL A 376 7.10 -21.90 -23.04
C VAL A 376 7.33 -23.20 -22.28
N ARG A 377 8.44 -23.86 -22.56
CA ARG A 377 8.84 -25.12 -21.89
C ARG A 377 9.30 -24.85 -20.46
N ARG A 378 8.96 -25.76 -19.57
CA ARG A 378 9.39 -25.71 -18.16
C ARG A 378 10.92 -25.76 -18.06
N GLY A 379 11.48 -24.90 -17.18
CA GLY A 379 12.93 -24.83 -16.93
C GLY A 379 13.74 -24.21 -18.07
N SER A 380 13.10 -23.67 -19.11
CA SER A 380 13.78 -23.01 -20.22
C SER A 380 13.75 -21.49 -20.11
N VAL A 381 14.69 -20.85 -20.79
CA VAL A 381 14.65 -19.42 -21.07
C VAL A 381 14.13 -19.22 -22.48
N HIS A 382 12.98 -18.59 -22.59
CA HIS A 382 12.30 -18.27 -23.84
C HIS A 382 12.36 -16.78 -24.09
N ALA A 383 12.77 -16.34 -25.28
CA ALA A 383 12.79 -14.94 -25.64
C ALA A 383 11.63 -14.56 -26.56
N LEU A 384 10.99 -13.44 -26.31
CA LEU A 384 10.01 -12.81 -27.18
C LEU A 384 10.61 -11.53 -27.76
N ILE A 385 10.97 -11.56 -29.05
CA ILE A 385 11.65 -10.46 -29.73
C ILE A 385 10.82 -9.88 -30.88
N GLY A 386 11.27 -8.80 -31.46
CA GLY A 386 10.66 -8.14 -32.61
C GLY A 386 10.92 -6.62 -32.61
N PRO A 387 10.68 -5.92 -33.71
CA PRO A 387 10.88 -4.47 -33.80
C PRO A 387 9.98 -3.68 -32.85
N ASN A 388 10.24 -2.38 -32.70
CA ASN A 388 9.41 -1.50 -31.91
C ASN A 388 7.98 -1.46 -32.48
N GLY A 389 6.97 -1.53 -31.60
CA GLY A 389 5.56 -1.59 -32.03
C GLY A 389 5.07 -2.97 -32.46
N SER A 390 5.88 -4.02 -32.42
CA SER A 390 5.46 -5.38 -32.82
C SER A 390 4.47 -6.08 -31.86
N GLY A 391 4.13 -5.47 -30.70
CA GLY A 391 3.15 -6.02 -29.75
C GLY A 391 3.74 -6.76 -28.54
N LYS A 392 5.05 -6.82 -28.36
CA LYS A 392 5.72 -7.55 -27.25
C LYS A 392 5.23 -7.16 -25.86
N THR A 393 5.34 -5.87 -25.51
CA THR A 393 4.90 -5.35 -24.21
C THR A 393 3.38 -5.51 -24.04
N THR A 394 2.60 -5.38 -25.12
CA THR A 394 1.14 -5.65 -25.09
C THR A 394 0.89 -7.12 -24.76
N THR A 395 1.61 -8.05 -25.38
CA THR A 395 1.54 -9.47 -25.08
C THR A 395 1.84 -9.74 -23.61
N LEU A 396 2.95 -9.20 -23.06
CA LEU A 396 3.24 -9.35 -21.63
C LEU A 396 2.16 -8.76 -20.73
N ASN A 397 1.60 -7.61 -21.10
CA ASN A 397 0.50 -6.99 -20.34
C ASN A 397 -0.75 -7.86 -20.33
N VAL A 398 -1.05 -8.55 -21.43
CA VAL A 398 -2.15 -9.54 -21.49
C VAL A 398 -1.79 -10.78 -20.66
N LEU A 399 -0.58 -11.33 -20.79
CA LEU A 399 -0.12 -12.49 -20.02
C LEU A 399 -0.14 -12.25 -18.51
N SER A 400 0.17 -11.06 -18.06
CA SER A 400 0.14 -10.69 -16.63
C SER A 400 -1.23 -10.21 -16.13
N GLY A 401 -2.26 -10.15 -17.01
CA GLY A 401 -3.62 -9.74 -16.65
C GLY A 401 -3.82 -8.22 -16.50
N LEU A 402 -2.82 -7.40 -16.83
CA LEU A 402 -2.97 -5.95 -16.85
C LEU A 402 -3.93 -5.48 -17.95
N TYR A 403 -3.93 -6.20 -19.08
CA TYR A 403 -4.93 -6.03 -20.14
C TYR A 403 -5.73 -7.31 -20.30
N LYS A 404 -7.03 -7.19 -20.45
CA LYS A 404 -7.88 -8.31 -20.86
C LYS A 404 -7.61 -8.66 -22.32
N ALA A 405 -7.51 -9.94 -22.63
CA ALA A 405 -7.50 -10.42 -24.01
C ALA A 405 -8.80 -10.00 -24.73
N THR A 406 -8.71 -9.73 -26.02
CA THR A 406 -9.90 -9.57 -26.89
C THR A 406 -10.40 -10.93 -27.36
N ALA A 407 -9.48 -11.86 -27.64
CA ALA A 407 -9.76 -13.26 -27.97
C ALA A 407 -8.54 -14.12 -27.61
N GLY A 408 -8.69 -15.43 -27.65
CA GLY A 408 -7.66 -16.39 -27.36
C GLY A 408 -7.67 -16.88 -25.92
N ARG A 409 -6.72 -17.76 -25.60
CA ARG A 409 -6.63 -18.46 -24.32
C ARG A 409 -5.21 -18.44 -23.78
N VAL A 410 -5.06 -18.27 -22.47
CA VAL A 410 -3.79 -18.29 -21.74
C VAL A 410 -3.89 -19.34 -20.64
N VAL A 411 -3.04 -20.36 -20.69
CA VAL A 411 -2.94 -21.43 -19.68
C VAL A 411 -1.58 -21.35 -19.02
N LEU A 412 -1.54 -21.25 -17.70
CA LEU A 412 -0.34 -21.23 -16.88
C LEU A 412 -0.35 -22.46 -15.97
N ASP A 413 0.66 -23.31 -16.13
CA ASP A 413 0.82 -24.55 -15.34
C ASP A 413 -0.47 -25.39 -15.27
N GLY A 414 -1.11 -25.60 -16.45
CA GLY A 414 -2.37 -26.33 -16.59
C GLY A 414 -3.63 -25.55 -16.18
N THR A 415 -3.51 -24.38 -15.58
CA THR A 415 -4.62 -23.55 -15.12
C THR A 415 -4.96 -22.47 -16.15
N ASP A 416 -6.22 -22.36 -16.56
CA ASP A 416 -6.69 -21.28 -17.41
C ASP A 416 -6.72 -19.97 -16.64
N VAL A 417 -5.88 -19.03 -17.03
CA VAL A 417 -5.73 -17.71 -16.37
C VAL A 417 -6.26 -16.56 -17.24
N THR A 418 -6.95 -16.86 -18.35
CA THR A 418 -7.35 -15.87 -19.37
C THR A 418 -8.10 -14.67 -18.78
N GLU A 419 -9.08 -14.93 -17.92
CA GLU A 419 -9.91 -13.88 -17.30
C GLU A 419 -9.43 -13.47 -15.89
N MET A 420 -8.36 -14.09 -15.36
CA MET A 420 -7.87 -13.81 -14.02
C MET A 420 -7.22 -12.42 -13.96
N PRO A 421 -7.51 -11.63 -12.92
CA PRO A 421 -6.82 -10.36 -12.67
C PRO A 421 -5.36 -10.60 -12.24
N PRO A 422 -4.50 -9.56 -12.28
CA PRO A 422 -3.06 -9.72 -12.03
C PRO A 422 -2.71 -10.43 -10.72
N HIS A 423 -3.35 -10.10 -9.61
CA HIS A 423 -3.06 -10.70 -8.30
C HIS A 423 -3.39 -12.20 -8.24
N GLN A 424 -4.40 -12.67 -8.99
CA GLN A 424 -4.71 -14.10 -9.09
C GLN A 424 -3.69 -14.83 -9.97
N ARG A 425 -3.23 -14.23 -11.07
CA ARG A 425 -2.14 -14.79 -11.88
C ARG A 425 -0.84 -14.86 -11.12
N ALA A 426 -0.54 -13.84 -10.30
CA ALA A 426 0.58 -13.91 -9.39
C ALA A 426 0.40 -15.08 -8.41
N ALA A 427 -0.78 -15.28 -7.82
CA ALA A 427 -1.07 -16.41 -6.95
C ALA A 427 -0.93 -17.78 -7.68
N ALA A 428 -1.22 -17.83 -8.98
CA ALA A 428 -1.03 -19.02 -9.81
C ALA A 428 0.44 -19.30 -10.19
N GLY A 429 1.38 -18.42 -9.85
CA GLY A 429 2.80 -18.66 -10.07
C GLY A 429 3.47 -17.73 -11.08
N LEU A 430 2.81 -16.67 -11.55
CA LEU A 430 3.39 -15.71 -12.47
C LEU A 430 4.17 -14.63 -11.71
N GLY A 431 5.49 -14.56 -11.92
CA GLY A 431 6.32 -13.44 -11.50
C GLY A 431 6.55 -12.47 -12.66
N ARG A 432 6.63 -11.17 -12.42
CA ARG A 432 6.89 -10.18 -13.47
C ARG A 432 7.71 -9.01 -12.98
N THR A 433 8.62 -8.53 -13.83
CA THR A 433 9.27 -7.21 -13.75
C THR A 433 8.68 -6.27 -14.80
N PHE A 434 8.97 -4.97 -14.69
CA PHE A 434 8.49 -3.96 -15.64
C PHE A 434 9.66 -3.33 -16.38
N GLN A 435 9.44 -2.85 -17.60
CA GLN A 435 10.44 -2.10 -18.37
C GLN A 435 10.96 -0.88 -17.56
N ASN A 436 10.06 -0.04 -17.05
CA ASN A 436 10.40 0.99 -16.06
C ASN A 436 10.26 0.41 -14.67
N ILE A 437 11.31 0.47 -13.87
CA ILE A 437 11.36 -0.09 -12.52
C ILE A 437 10.20 0.43 -11.67
N ARG A 438 9.43 -0.51 -11.08
CA ARG A 438 8.27 -0.21 -10.22
C ARG A 438 8.47 -0.77 -8.83
N LEU A 439 9.39 -0.15 -8.09
CA LEU A 439 9.59 -0.42 -6.66
C LEU A 439 8.74 0.52 -5.80
N PHE A 440 8.44 0.08 -4.59
CA PHE A 440 7.72 0.85 -3.59
C PHE A 440 8.72 1.78 -2.89
N ARG A 441 8.70 3.06 -3.26
CA ARG A 441 9.73 4.05 -2.89
C ARG A 441 9.71 4.42 -1.41
N SER A 442 8.57 4.30 -0.76
CA SER A 442 8.42 4.57 0.67
C SER A 442 8.93 3.45 1.57
N MET A 443 9.38 2.36 0.98
CA MET A 443 9.82 1.14 1.65
C MET A 443 11.32 0.90 1.49
N THR A 444 11.89 0.11 2.41
CA THR A 444 13.26 -0.41 2.29
C THR A 444 13.35 -1.50 1.23
N ALA A 445 14.58 -1.89 0.85
CA ALA A 445 14.79 -3.02 -0.06
C ALA A 445 14.18 -4.31 0.51
N LEU A 446 14.36 -4.56 1.81
CA LEU A 446 13.77 -5.72 2.50
C LEU A 446 12.25 -5.71 2.42
N GLU A 447 11.60 -4.61 2.78
CA GLU A 447 10.13 -4.50 2.73
C GLU A 447 9.57 -4.71 1.32
N ASN A 448 10.26 -4.20 0.28
CA ASN A 448 9.88 -4.46 -1.11
C ASN A 448 9.90 -5.95 -1.44
N VAL A 449 10.92 -6.68 -0.99
CA VAL A 449 11.08 -8.11 -1.29
C VAL A 449 10.18 -8.97 -0.42
N VAL A 450 9.88 -8.56 0.83
CA VAL A 450 8.90 -9.21 1.71
C VAL A 450 7.53 -9.25 1.06
N ILE A 451 7.09 -8.18 0.41
CA ILE A 451 5.81 -8.16 -0.32
C ILE A 451 5.77 -9.24 -1.40
N GLY A 452 6.88 -9.49 -2.10
CA GLY A 452 6.97 -10.61 -3.04
C GLY A 452 6.81 -11.97 -2.35
N ALA A 453 7.46 -12.15 -1.19
CA ALA A 453 7.36 -13.37 -0.40
C ALA A 453 5.94 -13.63 0.16
N GLU A 454 5.17 -12.57 0.43
CA GLU A 454 3.78 -12.64 0.93
C GLU A 454 2.77 -13.15 -0.10
N ARG A 455 3.18 -13.43 -1.33
CA ARG A 455 2.30 -13.88 -2.41
C ARG A 455 1.39 -15.03 -1.94
N PRO A 456 0.06 -14.94 -2.12
CA PRO A 456 -0.86 -16.04 -1.86
C PRO A 456 -0.47 -17.28 -2.70
N GLY A 457 -0.53 -18.49 -2.11
CA GLY A 457 -0.17 -19.73 -2.79
C GLY A 457 1.33 -20.01 -2.86
N ASN A 458 2.18 -19.25 -2.18
CA ASN A 458 3.62 -19.57 -2.05
C ASN A 458 3.79 -20.71 -1.04
N ALA A 459 3.88 -21.94 -1.57
CA ALA A 459 3.95 -23.17 -0.75
C ALA A 459 5.30 -23.35 0.00
N LEU A 460 6.35 -22.60 -0.38
CA LEU A 460 7.68 -22.71 0.22
C LEU A 460 7.88 -21.83 1.46
N VAL A 461 6.93 -20.96 1.77
CA VAL A 461 7.07 -20.02 2.88
C VAL A 461 5.97 -20.25 3.89
N ASP A 462 6.36 -20.62 5.11
CA ASP A 462 5.45 -20.46 6.24
C ASP A 462 5.09 -18.98 6.36
N HIS A 463 3.81 -18.71 6.51
CA HIS A 463 3.29 -17.35 6.52
C HIS A 463 3.61 -16.58 7.81
N GLY A 464 4.57 -17.05 8.61
CA GLY A 464 5.13 -16.31 9.74
C GLY A 464 5.98 -15.13 9.30
N GLU A 465 5.97 -14.05 10.09
CA GLU A 465 6.72 -12.83 9.76
C GLU A 465 8.24 -13.09 9.65
N ASP A 466 8.77 -13.98 10.50
CA ASP A 466 10.18 -14.35 10.49
C ASP A 466 10.55 -15.13 9.22
N ALA A 467 9.71 -16.06 8.78
CA ALA A 467 9.93 -16.83 7.55
C ALA A 467 9.86 -15.95 6.29
N LEU A 468 8.95 -14.97 6.26
CA LEU A 468 8.87 -13.99 5.17
C LEU A 468 10.13 -13.12 5.10
N ASN A 469 10.62 -12.63 6.24
CA ASN A 469 11.85 -11.85 6.32
C ASN A 469 13.07 -12.69 5.92
N GLU A 470 13.15 -13.95 6.35
CA GLU A 470 14.22 -14.86 5.98
C GLU A 470 14.24 -15.12 4.46
N ARG A 471 13.09 -15.39 3.86
CA ARG A 471 12.94 -15.57 2.42
C ARG A 471 13.36 -14.32 1.65
N ALA A 472 12.94 -13.15 2.09
CA ALA A 472 13.30 -11.87 1.48
C ALA A 472 14.81 -11.58 1.59
N MET A 473 15.41 -11.88 2.74
CA MET A 473 16.85 -11.77 2.94
C MET A 473 17.65 -12.72 2.03
N SER A 474 17.17 -13.96 1.87
CA SER A 474 17.77 -14.93 0.96
C SER A 474 17.75 -14.43 -0.48
N ALA A 475 16.63 -13.86 -0.93
CA ALA A 475 16.49 -13.29 -2.27
C ALA A 475 17.41 -12.07 -2.47
N LEU A 476 17.50 -11.17 -1.49
CA LEU A 476 18.41 -10.01 -1.53
C LEU A 476 19.88 -10.46 -1.52
N THR A 477 20.23 -11.46 -0.75
CA THR A 477 21.58 -12.04 -0.72
C THR A 477 21.93 -12.69 -2.05
N PHE A 478 20.97 -13.38 -2.67
CA PHE A 478 21.14 -14.01 -3.97
C PHE A 478 21.49 -12.99 -5.08
N VAL A 479 20.91 -11.80 -5.03
CA VAL A 479 21.23 -10.71 -5.97
C VAL A 479 22.39 -9.81 -5.50
N GLY A 480 23.09 -10.15 -4.41
CA GLY A 480 24.25 -9.41 -3.92
C GLY A 480 23.93 -8.19 -3.03
N LEU A 481 22.69 -7.98 -2.64
CA LEU A 481 22.24 -6.77 -1.91
C LEU A 481 21.86 -7.04 -0.44
N GLY A 482 22.17 -8.21 0.11
CA GLY A 482 21.77 -8.59 1.48
C GLY A 482 22.27 -7.63 2.57
N THR A 483 23.49 -7.06 2.44
CA THR A 483 24.04 -6.11 3.42
C THR A 483 23.36 -4.74 3.44
N ARG A 484 22.61 -4.41 2.37
CA ARG A 484 21.93 -3.13 2.17
C ARG A 484 20.40 -3.23 2.30
N ALA A 485 19.89 -4.35 2.80
CA ALA A 485 18.46 -4.66 2.84
C ALA A 485 17.59 -3.60 3.55
N ASN A 486 18.12 -2.92 4.58
CA ASN A 486 17.39 -1.89 5.34
C ASN A 486 17.48 -0.47 4.75
N GLU A 487 18.14 -0.31 3.62
CA GLU A 487 18.22 0.98 2.96
C GLU A 487 16.93 1.28 2.18
N LEU A 488 16.55 2.56 2.12
CA LEU A 488 15.42 3.00 1.29
C LEU A 488 15.77 2.87 -0.19
N ILE A 489 14.77 2.60 -1.01
CA ILE A 489 14.95 2.45 -2.47
C ILE A 489 15.61 3.67 -3.11
N SER A 490 15.38 4.86 -2.61
CA SER A 490 15.97 6.11 -3.12
C SER A 490 17.49 6.18 -2.99
N SER A 491 18.13 5.35 -2.14
CA SER A 491 19.59 5.32 -1.97
C SER A 491 20.30 4.40 -2.97
N PHE A 492 19.57 3.63 -3.78
CA PHE A 492 20.13 2.67 -4.73
C PHE A 492 20.26 3.26 -6.13
N SER A 493 21.37 2.89 -6.84
CA SER A 493 21.52 3.14 -8.27
C SER A 493 20.43 2.43 -9.08
N TYR A 494 20.23 2.85 -10.32
CA TYR A 494 19.23 2.24 -11.21
C TYR A 494 19.46 0.74 -11.39
N GLY A 495 20.71 0.30 -11.58
CA GLY A 495 21.06 -1.12 -11.69
C GLY A 495 20.72 -1.91 -10.41
N HIS A 496 21.06 -1.38 -9.23
CA HIS A 496 20.69 -2.02 -7.97
C HIS A 496 19.18 -2.07 -7.76
N GLN A 497 18.43 -1.05 -8.16
CA GLN A 497 16.96 -1.08 -8.12
C GLN A 497 16.40 -2.19 -9.01
N ARG A 498 16.99 -2.43 -10.19
CA ARG A 498 16.63 -3.55 -11.07
C ARG A 498 16.86 -4.90 -10.37
N LEU A 499 17.99 -5.06 -9.69
CA LEU A 499 18.29 -6.28 -8.93
C LEU A 499 17.28 -6.50 -7.78
N ILE A 500 16.85 -5.43 -7.08
CA ILE A 500 15.80 -5.52 -6.04
C ILE A 500 14.45 -5.94 -6.65
N GLU A 501 14.09 -5.42 -7.83
CA GLU A 501 12.86 -5.80 -8.54
C GLU A 501 12.86 -7.30 -8.90
N ILE A 502 14.00 -7.82 -9.38
CA ILE A 502 14.18 -9.25 -9.65
C ILE A 502 14.13 -10.05 -8.35
N ALA A 503 14.79 -9.60 -7.27
CA ALA A 503 14.75 -10.26 -5.96
C ALA A 503 13.32 -10.36 -5.42
N ARG A 504 12.52 -9.31 -5.59
CA ARG A 504 11.08 -9.29 -5.22
C ARG A 504 10.30 -10.35 -5.99
N ALA A 505 10.53 -10.47 -7.28
CA ALA A 505 9.88 -11.49 -8.10
C ALA A 505 10.32 -12.91 -7.72
N LEU A 506 11.61 -13.13 -7.42
CA LEU A 506 12.15 -14.42 -6.99
C LEU A 506 11.66 -14.85 -5.61
N ALA A 507 11.52 -13.90 -4.67
CA ALA A 507 10.99 -14.16 -3.33
C ALA A 507 9.56 -14.73 -3.39
N ALA A 508 8.79 -14.34 -4.41
CA ALA A 508 7.46 -14.87 -4.69
C ALA A 508 7.46 -16.36 -5.08
N ASN A 509 8.62 -16.97 -5.34
CA ASN A 509 8.75 -18.34 -5.85
C ASN A 509 7.86 -18.61 -7.08
N PRO A 510 8.09 -17.89 -8.20
CA PRO A 510 7.25 -18.03 -9.38
C PRO A 510 7.54 -19.36 -10.12
N THR A 511 6.53 -19.89 -10.81
CA THR A 511 6.70 -20.98 -11.81
C THR A 511 7.18 -20.44 -13.14
N LEU A 512 6.76 -19.21 -13.48
CA LEU A 512 7.17 -18.48 -14.68
C LEU A 512 7.56 -17.06 -14.31
N LEU A 513 8.74 -16.62 -14.68
CA LEU A 513 9.23 -15.26 -14.51
C LEU A 513 9.20 -14.50 -15.86
N LEU A 514 8.39 -13.44 -15.93
CA LEU A 514 8.37 -12.52 -17.08
C LEU A 514 9.30 -11.36 -16.84
N LEU A 515 10.27 -11.16 -17.73
CA LEU A 515 11.24 -10.05 -17.71
C LEU A 515 11.00 -9.13 -18.90
N ASP A 516 10.68 -7.87 -18.65
CA ASP A 516 10.41 -6.85 -19.66
C ASP A 516 11.61 -5.90 -19.78
N GLU A 517 12.41 -6.07 -20.82
CA GLU A 517 13.65 -5.32 -21.11
C GLU A 517 14.55 -5.12 -19.88
N PRO A 518 15.00 -6.21 -19.23
CA PRO A 518 15.72 -6.10 -17.97
C PRO A 518 17.09 -5.40 -18.10
N ALA A 519 17.70 -5.39 -19.28
CA ALA A 519 18.98 -4.76 -19.57
C ALA A 519 18.86 -3.26 -19.93
N ALA A 520 17.64 -2.73 -20.09
CA ALA A 520 17.45 -1.34 -20.49
C ALA A 520 17.95 -0.35 -19.42
N GLY A 521 18.76 0.62 -19.86
CA GLY A 521 19.31 1.67 -18.97
C GLY A 521 20.50 1.24 -18.11
N LEU A 522 20.97 -0.01 -18.23
CA LEU A 522 22.15 -0.51 -17.53
C LEU A 522 23.44 -0.19 -18.30
N ASN A 523 24.53 0.07 -17.58
CA ASN A 523 25.86 0.17 -18.16
C ASN A 523 26.43 -1.22 -18.48
N SER A 524 27.58 -1.29 -19.16
CA SER A 524 28.17 -2.56 -19.63
C SER A 524 28.48 -3.53 -18.48
N SER A 525 28.97 -3.06 -17.33
CA SER A 525 29.28 -3.92 -16.18
C SER A 525 27.98 -4.43 -15.52
N GLU A 526 26.96 -3.59 -15.36
CA GLU A 526 25.67 -3.97 -14.82
C GLU A 526 24.92 -4.98 -15.73
N LYS A 527 25.08 -4.86 -17.07
CA LYS A 527 24.56 -5.84 -18.02
C LYS A 527 25.21 -7.21 -17.85
N LEU A 528 26.53 -7.24 -17.64
CA LEU A 528 27.27 -8.49 -17.41
C LEU A 528 26.82 -9.14 -16.09
N GLU A 529 26.66 -8.36 -15.01
CA GLU A 529 26.16 -8.85 -13.73
C GLU A 529 24.74 -9.41 -13.87
N LEU A 530 23.87 -8.72 -14.61
CA LEU A 530 22.51 -9.20 -14.89
C LEU A 530 22.53 -10.52 -15.68
N HIS A 531 23.40 -10.63 -16.70
CA HIS A 531 23.53 -11.84 -17.50
C HIS A 531 23.94 -13.05 -16.64
N GLU A 532 24.95 -12.88 -15.78
CA GLU A 532 25.37 -13.92 -14.84
C GLU A 532 24.26 -14.26 -13.80
N LEU A 533 23.49 -13.26 -13.38
CA LEU A 533 22.32 -13.50 -12.51
C LEU A 533 21.27 -14.35 -13.23
N LEU A 534 20.93 -14.05 -14.49
CA LEU A 534 19.96 -14.81 -15.27
C LEU A 534 20.41 -16.26 -15.49
N LYS A 535 21.70 -16.49 -15.75
CA LYS A 535 22.27 -17.84 -15.82
C LYS A 535 22.10 -18.60 -14.50
N ARG A 536 22.38 -17.95 -13.37
CA ARG A 536 22.20 -18.58 -12.05
C ARG A 536 20.74 -18.90 -11.76
N ILE A 537 19.80 -18.05 -12.17
CA ILE A 537 18.35 -18.28 -12.01
C ILE A 537 17.92 -19.47 -12.87
N ALA A 538 18.34 -19.49 -14.15
CA ALA A 538 18.02 -20.57 -15.07
C ALA A 538 18.61 -21.92 -14.62
N ALA A 539 19.83 -21.91 -14.05
CA ALA A 539 20.47 -23.11 -13.50
C ALA A 539 19.71 -23.73 -12.30
N GLN A 540 18.87 -22.95 -11.60
CA GLN A 540 17.96 -23.49 -10.59
C GLN A 540 16.67 -24.06 -11.17
N GLY A 541 16.51 -24.07 -12.50
CA GLY A 541 15.34 -24.64 -13.17
C GLY A 541 14.12 -23.73 -13.26
N LEU A 542 14.25 -22.43 -12.94
CA LEU A 542 13.16 -21.47 -13.11
C LEU A 542 12.89 -21.21 -14.59
N THR A 543 11.62 -21.23 -14.99
CA THR A 543 11.21 -20.87 -16.34
C THR A 543 11.19 -19.35 -16.49
N ILE A 544 11.81 -18.84 -17.57
CA ILE A 544 11.90 -17.40 -17.84
C ILE A 544 11.34 -17.11 -19.23
N LEU A 545 10.46 -16.11 -19.32
CA LEU A 545 10.10 -15.46 -20.59
C LEU A 545 10.66 -14.03 -20.56
N ILE A 546 11.62 -13.77 -21.44
CA ILE A 546 12.33 -12.48 -21.51
C ILE A 546 11.96 -11.72 -22.78
N ILE A 547 11.67 -10.43 -22.64
CA ILE A 547 11.70 -9.49 -23.77
C ILE A 547 12.98 -8.67 -23.63
N ASP A 548 13.82 -8.65 -24.64
CA ASP A 548 14.94 -7.73 -24.73
C ASP A 548 15.24 -7.42 -26.18
N HIS A 549 15.88 -6.26 -26.41
CA HIS A 549 16.38 -5.85 -27.71
C HIS A 549 17.91 -6.05 -27.84
N ASP A 550 18.58 -6.43 -26.76
CA ASP A 550 20.00 -6.79 -26.75
C ASP A 550 20.16 -8.22 -27.27
N MET A 551 20.48 -8.33 -28.57
CA MET A 551 20.60 -9.63 -29.25
C MET A 551 21.72 -10.50 -28.67
N THR A 552 22.73 -9.91 -28.04
CA THR A 552 23.80 -10.65 -27.37
C THR A 552 23.24 -11.40 -26.17
N LEU A 553 22.50 -10.68 -25.30
CA LEU A 553 21.84 -11.27 -24.14
C LEU A 553 20.84 -12.35 -24.56
N VAL A 554 20.02 -12.08 -25.60
CA VAL A 554 19.01 -13.02 -26.10
C VAL A 554 19.66 -14.28 -26.65
N SER A 555 20.71 -14.16 -27.51
CA SER A 555 21.36 -15.32 -28.16
C SER A 555 22.09 -16.22 -27.18
N GLU A 556 22.65 -15.65 -26.11
CA GLU A 556 23.41 -16.41 -25.11
C GLU A 556 22.51 -17.02 -24.00
N ALA A 557 21.37 -16.37 -23.66
CA ALA A 557 20.51 -16.80 -22.57
C ALA A 557 19.37 -17.70 -23.05
N ALA A 558 18.76 -17.41 -24.21
CA ALA A 558 17.52 -18.07 -24.64
C ALA A 558 17.79 -19.36 -25.45
N GLN A 559 17.11 -20.44 -25.07
CA GLN A 559 17.08 -21.69 -25.87
C GLN A 559 16.05 -21.61 -26.98
N HIS A 560 14.94 -20.87 -26.79
CA HIS A 560 13.84 -20.75 -27.74
C HIS A 560 13.46 -19.29 -27.94
N ILE A 561 13.13 -18.91 -29.17
CA ILE A 561 12.77 -17.54 -29.54
C ILE A 561 11.46 -17.53 -30.32
N THR A 562 10.52 -16.69 -29.89
CA THR A 562 9.35 -16.30 -30.68
C THR A 562 9.54 -14.85 -31.17
N VAL A 563 9.30 -14.61 -32.46
CA VAL A 563 9.42 -13.28 -33.07
C VAL A 563 8.05 -12.74 -33.45
N LEU A 564 7.79 -11.51 -32.98
CA LEU A 564 6.59 -10.77 -33.38
C LEU A 564 6.91 -9.66 -34.37
N ASN A 565 6.03 -9.47 -35.33
CA ASN A 565 6.02 -8.30 -36.23
C ASN A 565 4.59 -7.86 -36.50
N PHE A 566 4.29 -6.58 -36.35
CA PHE A 566 2.92 -6.00 -36.49
C PHE A 566 1.82 -6.80 -35.77
N GLY A 567 2.10 -7.24 -34.55
CA GLY A 567 1.14 -7.99 -33.72
C GLY A 567 1.00 -9.49 -34.05
N ARG A 568 1.75 -10.01 -35.01
CA ARG A 568 1.69 -11.43 -35.44
C ARG A 568 3.00 -12.14 -35.22
N ARG A 569 2.95 -13.44 -35.00
CA ARG A 569 4.13 -14.30 -34.94
C ARG A 569 4.66 -14.58 -36.35
N ILE A 570 5.92 -14.19 -36.62
CA ILE A 570 6.59 -14.44 -37.91
C ILE A 570 7.57 -15.60 -37.85
N ALA A 571 8.15 -15.91 -36.69
CA ALA A 571 9.04 -17.05 -36.49
C ALA A 571 8.93 -17.57 -35.07
N ASP A 572 9.21 -18.87 -34.88
CA ASP A 572 9.23 -19.55 -33.57
C ASP A 572 10.14 -20.78 -33.68
N GLY A 573 11.07 -20.97 -32.74
CA GLY A 573 12.00 -22.10 -32.78
C GLY A 573 13.24 -21.90 -31.93
N GLU A 574 14.27 -22.76 -32.18
CA GLU A 574 15.57 -22.66 -31.53
C GLU A 574 16.25 -21.33 -31.85
N SER A 575 16.95 -20.76 -30.87
CA SER A 575 17.55 -19.42 -30.92
C SER A 575 18.37 -19.18 -32.19
N MET A 576 19.32 -20.03 -32.50
CA MET A 576 20.22 -19.86 -33.65
C MET A 576 19.53 -20.01 -35.01
N ALA A 577 18.49 -20.83 -35.09
CA ALA A 577 17.72 -21.03 -36.32
C ALA A 577 16.83 -19.81 -36.60
N VAL A 578 16.13 -19.29 -35.57
CA VAL A 578 15.21 -18.15 -35.68
C VAL A 578 15.99 -16.86 -36.02
N LEU A 579 17.12 -16.62 -35.40
CA LEU A 579 17.95 -15.41 -35.68
C LEU A 579 18.49 -15.34 -37.12
N ARG A 580 18.56 -16.47 -37.83
CA ARG A 580 18.97 -16.55 -39.23
C ARG A 580 17.80 -16.59 -40.21
N HIS A 581 16.56 -16.58 -39.70
CA HIS A 581 15.37 -16.68 -40.57
C HIS A 581 15.22 -15.41 -41.41
N PRO A 582 15.01 -15.54 -42.75
CA PRO A 582 14.94 -14.39 -43.67
C PRO A 582 13.94 -13.31 -43.24
N ASP A 583 12.74 -13.73 -42.82
CA ASP A 583 11.67 -12.79 -42.39
C ASP A 583 12.06 -12.03 -41.08
N VAL A 584 12.84 -12.68 -40.22
CA VAL A 584 13.34 -12.03 -38.99
C VAL A 584 14.41 -11.00 -39.35
N VAL A 585 15.35 -11.34 -40.20
CA VAL A 585 16.40 -10.43 -40.68
C VAL A 585 15.75 -9.22 -41.38
N SER A 586 14.81 -9.46 -42.28
CA SER A 586 14.05 -8.42 -42.98
C SER A 586 13.26 -7.49 -42.02
N ALA A 587 12.63 -8.06 -40.99
CA ALA A 587 11.87 -7.28 -40.01
C ALA A 587 12.75 -6.30 -39.17
N TYR A 588 14.04 -6.64 -38.97
CA TYR A 588 14.97 -5.78 -38.21
C TYR A 588 15.79 -4.82 -39.09
N LEU A 589 16.16 -5.22 -40.29
CA LEU A 589 16.99 -4.40 -41.20
C LEU A 589 16.15 -3.53 -42.15
N GLY A 590 14.87 -3.78 -42.25
CA GLY A 590 14.00 -3.20 -43.28
C GLY A 590 14.18 -3.95 -44.61
N SER A 591 13.10 -4.11 -45.36
CA SER A 591 13.21 -4.50 -46.77
C SER A 591 13.68 -3.29 -47.58
N ASP A 592 14.82 -3.36 -48.22
CA ASP A 592 15.22 -2.42 -49.28
C ASP A 592 14.12 -2.27 -50.34
#